data_451e001a9b6cb83edc2fe8ed63b6f347
#
_entry.id   451e001a9b6cb83edc2fe8ed63b6f347
#
_cell.length_a   1.000
_cell.length_b   1.000
_cell.length_c   1.000
_cell.angle_alpha   90.00
_cell.angle_beta   90.00
_cell.angle_gamma   90.00
#
_symmetry.space_group_name_H-M   'P 1'
#
loop_
_entity.id
_entity.type
_entity.pdbx_description
1 polymer ?
#
loop_
_entity_poly.entity_id
_entity_poly.type
_entity_poly.pdbx_seq_one_letter_code
_entity_poly.pdbx_strand_id
1 'polypeptide(L)' 'MKKYMVVENYKEGCFEEIYERYNVKGRMFPIGLHFLNSWVNKDKNICFQLMESNDPDLFSEWFERWKDLVDFELYPID' A
#
# COMPACT_ATOMS: atom_id res chain seq x y z
N MET A 1 10.24 -8.83 13.18
CA MET A 1 10.21 -7.88 12.06
C MET A 1 9.72 -6.53 12.54
N LYS A 2 10.17 -5.47 11.89
CA LYS A 2 9.68 -4.12 12.20
C LYS A 2 8.35 -3.88 11.51
N LYS A 3 7.48 -3.11 12.19
CA LYS A 3 6.15 -2.77 11.67
C LYS A 3 6.14 -1.38 11.08
N TYR A 4 5.31 -1.21 10.07
CA TYR A 4 5.14 0.06 9.36
C TYR A 4 3.67 0.28 9.07
N MET A 5 3.24 1.52 9.19
CA MET A 5 1.95 1.94 8.67
C MET A 5 2.16 2.59 7.31
N VAL A 6 1.51 2.06 6.30
CA VAL A 6 1.50 2.62 4.95
C VAL A 6 0.19 3.35 4.75
N VAL A 7 0.27 4.62 4.37
CA VAL A 7 -0.92 5.41 4.04
C VAL A 7 -0.95 5.58 2.53
N GLU A 8 -2.01 5.07 1.91
CA GLU A 8 -2.21 5.13 0.46
C GLU A 8 -3.25 6.20 0.16
N ASN A 9 -2.80 7.32 -0.39
CA ASN A 9 -3.68 8.39 -0.83
C ASN A 9 -3.98 8.15 -2.31
N TYR A 10 -5.21 7.75 -2.63
CA TYR A 10 -5.60 7.47 -4.01
C TYR A 10 -5.66 8.77 -4.80
N LYS A 11 -5.05 8.80 -5.97
CA LYS A 11 -5.12 9.95 -6.84
C LYS A 11 -6.57 10.14 -7.31
N GLU A 12 -6.99 11.38 -7.46
CA GLU A 12 -8.35 11.71 -7.83
C GLU A 12 -8.76 11.01 -9.13
N GLY A 13 -9.93 10.37 -9.11
CA GLY A 13 -10.47 9.68 -10.26
C GLY A 13 -9.86 8.30 -10.54
N CYS A 14 -8.92 7.83 -9.71
CA CYS A 14 -8.22 6.55 -9.95
C CYS A 14 -8.80 5.35 -9.19
N PHE A 15 -9.86 5.55 -8.42
CA PHE A 15 -10.43 4.49 -7.57
C PHE A 15 -10.76 3.21 -8.34
N GLU A 16 -11.45 3.35 -9.46
CA GLU A 16 -11.85 2.19 -10.27
C GLU A 16 -10.63 1.46 -10.85
N GLU A 17 -9.64 2.20 -11.34
CA GLU A 17 -8.41 1.60 -11.87
C GLU A 17 -7.62 0.87 -10.80
N ILE A 18 -7.61 1.40 -9.57
CA ILE A 18 -6.95 0.76 -8.42
C ILE A 18 -7.60 -0.60 -8.15
N TYR A 19 -8.93 -0.65 -8.05
CA TYR A 19 -9.63 -1.90 -7.80
C TYR A 19 -9.50 -2.89 -8.94
N GLU A 20 -9.54 -2.41 -10.17
CA GLU A 20 -9.36 -3.26 -11.34
C GLU A 20 -7.98 -3.91 -11.34
N ARG A 21 -6.92 -3.13 -11.09
CA ARG A 21 -5.56 -3.65 -11.00
C ARG A 21 -5.42 -4.64 -9.86
N TYR A 22 -5.99 -4.33 -8.71
CA TYR A 22 -6.00 -5.22 -7.56
C TYR A 22 -6.70 -6.55 -7.88
N ASN A 23 -7.83 -6.51 -8.55
CA ASN A 23 -8.57 -7.74 -8.91
C ASN A 23 -7.79 -8.62 -9.89
N VAL A 24 -7.02 -8.02 -10.79
CA VAL A 24 -6.26 -8.75 -11.80
C VAL A 24 -4.91 -9.23 -11.27
N LYS A 25 -4.19 -8.38 -10.56
CA LYS A 25 -2.79 -8.61 -10.17
C LYS A 25 -2.56 -8.74 -8.66
N GLY A 26 -3.60 -8.55 -7.85
CA GLY A 26 -3.46 -8.51 -6.40
C GLY A 26 -2.67 -7.29 -5.92
N ARG A 27 -2.11 -7.37 -4.72
CA ARG A 27 -1.33 -6.25 -4.14
C ARG A 27 0.06 -6.11 -4.72
N MET A 28 0.56 -7.13 -5.36
CA MET A 28 1.89 -7.15 -5.97
C MET A 28 3.03 -6.89 -4.98
N PHE A 29 2.94 -7.48 -3.79
CA PHE A 29 4.00 -7.35 -2.79
C PHE A 29 5.26 -8.09 -3.24
N PRO A 30 6.45 -7.47 -3.14
CA PRO A 30 7.68 -8.23 -3.24
C PRO A 30 7.83 -9.21 -2.08
N ILE A 31 8.62 -10.26 -2.28
CA ILE A 31 8.92 -11.23 -1.23
C ILE A 31 9.63 -10.49 -0.09
N GLY A 32 9.15 -10.70 1.14
CA GLY A 32 9.69 -10.04 2.32
C GLY A 32 8.84 -8.92 2.89
N LEU A 33 7.81 -8.47 2.16
CA LEU A 33 6.75 -7.62 2.70
C LEU A 33 5.59 -8.48 3.16
N HIS A 34 5.17 -8.31 4.41
CA HIS A 34 4.10 -9.10 5.01
C HIS A 34 2.93 -8.20 5.38
N PHE A 35 1.78 -8.53 4.85
CA PHE A 35 0.53 -7.83 5.13
C PHE A 35 -0.05 -8.32 6.46
N LEU A 36 -0.42 -7.38 7.33
CA LEU A 36 -1.05 -7.69 8.61
C LEU A 36 -2.53 -7.32 8.62
N ASN A 37 -2.85 -6.08 8.29
CA ASN A 37 -4.23 -5.62 8.25
C ASN A 37 -4.35 -4.35 7.40
N SER A 38 -5.58 -4.02 7.00
CA SER A 38 -5.84 -2.79 6.25
C SER A 38 -7.21 -2.22 6.58
N TRP A 39 -7.33 -0.91 6.43
CA TRP A 39 -8.57 -0.16 6.64
C TRP A 39 -8.70 0.88 5.55
N VAL A 40 -9.92 1.13 5.10
CA VAL A 40 -10.22 2.18 4.14
C VAL A 40 -11.08 3.23 4.85
N ASN A 41 -10.79 4.52 4.61
CA ASN A 41 -11.58 5.58 5.22
C ASN A 41 -13.00 5.64 4.63
N LYS A 42 -13.87 6.41 5.29
CA LYS A 42 -15.29 6.51 4.91
C LYS A 42 -15.49 6.94 3.46
N ASP A 43 -14.67 7.87 2.98
CA ASP A 43 -14.78 8.40 1.61
C ASP A 43 -14.11 7.51 0.56
N LYS A 44 -13.46 6.42 1.00
CA LYS A 44 -12.82 5.41 0.14
C LYS A 44 -11.74 5.98 -0.78
N ASN A 45 -11.02 6.98 -0.30
CA ASN A 45 -9.90 7.59 -1.02
C ASN A 45 -8.57 7.46 -0.31
N ILE A 46 -8.56 6.89 0.90
CA ILE A 46 -7.34 6.63 1.67
C ILE A 46 -7.41 5.21 2.22
N CYS A 47 -6.35 4.44 2.00
CA CYS A 47 -6.20 3.12 2.59
C CYS A 47 -5.03 3.14 3.57
N PHE A 48 -5.25 2.57 4.75
CA PHE A 48 -4.22 2.40 5.78
C PHE A 48 -3.85 0.92 5.82
N GLN A 49 -2.58 0.60 5.62
CA GLN A 49 -2.12 -0.79 5.66
C GLN A 49 -1.05 -0.97 6.72
N LEU A 50 -1.28 -1.90 7.62
CA LEU A 50 -0.28 -2.31 8.61
C LEU A 50 0.53 -3.45 7.99
N MET A 51 1.84 -3.22 7.89
CA MET A 51 2.78 -4.13 7.25
C MET A 51 3.95 -4.42 8.16
N GLU A 52 4.65 -5.51 7.92
CA GLU A 52 5.93 -5.75 8.58
C GLU A 52 6.97 -6.25 7.59
N SER A 53 8.23 -5.90 7.84
CA SER A 53 9.36 -6.33 7.03
C SER A 53 10.67 -6.12 7.79
N ASN A 54 11.69 -6.88 7.42
CA ASN A 54 13.07 -6.67 7.87
C ASN A 54 13.85 -5.75 6.94
N ASP A 55 13.30 -5.45 5.75
CA ASP A 55 13.98 -4.67 4.73
C ASP A 55 13.04 -3.54 4.22
N PRO A 56 13.23 -2.30 4.74
CA PRO A 56 12.38 -1.19 4.32
C PRO A 56 12.53 -0.79 2.85
N ASP A 57 13.61 -1.18 2.18
CA ASP A 57 13.78 -0.90 0.75
C ASP A 57 12.73 -1.61 -0.11
N LEU A 58 12.15 -2.68 0.40
CA LEU A 58 11.07 -3.39 -0.30
C LEU A 58 9.82 -2.54 -0.46
N PHE A 59 9.59 -1.57 0.44
CA PHE A 59 8.46 -0.64 0.29
C PHE A 59 8.62 0.23 -0.97
N SER A 60 9.83 0.72 -1.25
CA SER A 60 10.07 1.49 -2.46
C SER A 60 9.82 0.67 -3.71
N GLU A 61 10.20 -0.59 -3.70
CA GLU A 61 9.94 -1.51 -4.80
C GLU A 61 8.43 -1.72 -5.01
N TRP A 62 7.69 -1.89 -3.94
CA TRP A 62 6.24 -2.05 -4.00
C TRP A 62 5.56 -0.76 -4.49
N PHE A 63 5.97 0.39 -3.98
CA PHE A 63 5.38 1.69 -4.35
C PHE A 63 5.54 1.97 -5.84
N GLU A 64 6.65 1.54 -6.45
CA GLU A 64 6.87 1.70 -7.89
C GLU A 64 5.76 1.05 -8.73
N ARG A 65 5.13 0.01 -8.21
CA ARG A 65 4.07 -0.73 -8.92
C ARG A 65 2.71 -0.04 -8.87
N TRP A 66 2.57 0.97 -8.01
CA TRP A 66 1.28 1.65 -7.78
C TRP A 66 1.36 3.17 -7.85
N LYS A 67 2.53 3.76 -7.95
CA LYS A 67 2.73 5.22 -7.84
C LYS A 67 1.99 6.03 -8.90
N ASP A 68 1.61 5.42 -10.00
CA ASP A 68 0.81 6.07 -11.05
C ASP A 68 -0.63 6.35 -10.58
N LEU A 69 -1.13 5.58 -9.63
CA LEU A 69 -2.51 5.70 -9.13
C LEU A 69 -2.60 6.14 -7.67
N VAL A 70 -1.51 6.02 -6.90
CA VAL A 70 -1.51 6.20 -5.45
C VAL A 70 -0.30 7.02 -5.01
N ASP A 71 -0.53 7.96 -4.08
CA ASP A 71 0.55 8.64 -3.36
C ASP A 71 0.71 7.96 -2.00
N PHE A 72 1.94 7.57 -1.68
CA PHE A 72 2.24 6.79 -0.47
C PHE A 72 2.91 7.62 0.61
N GLU A 73 2.56 7.30 1.87
CA GLU A 73 3.29 7.75 3.06
C GLU A 73 3.69 6.50 3.83
N LEU A 74 4.89 6.48 4.37
CA LEU A 74 5.43 5.32 5.11
C LEU A 74 5.85 5.78 6.50
N TYR A 75 5.27 5.16 7.54
CA TYR A 75 5.55 5.47 8.92
C TYR A 75 6.02 4.22 9.66
N PRO A 76 7.27 4.19 10.17
CA PRO A 76 7.67 3.10 11.05
C PRO A 76 6.91 3.21 12.38
N ILE A 77 6.47 2.10 12.90
CA ILE A 77 5.77 2.00 14.19
C ILE A 77 6.37 0.87 15.03
N ASP A 78 6.20 0.97 16.31
CA ASP A 78 6.70 -0.05 17.23
C ASP A 78 5.74 -1.21 17.39
#